data_b4d589d9a09b8c95e18a85f605b6999d
#
_entry.id   b4d589d9a09b8c95e18a85f605b6999d
#
_cell.length_a   1.000
_cell.length_b   1.000
_cell.length_c   1.000
_cell.angle_alpha   90.00
_cell.angle_beta   90.00
_cell.angle_gamma   90.00
#
_symmetry.space_group_name_H-M   'P 1'
#
loop_
_entity.id
_entity.type
_entity.pdbx_description
1 polymer ?
#
loop_
_entity_poly.entity_id
_entity_poly.type
_entity_poly.pdbx_seq_one_letter_code
_entity_poly.pdbx_strand_id
1 'polypeptide(L)'
;IIMAAYLGYEFVDSAQVIRFDENGDFDAETTNDILREKLAGMERAVIPGFYGAYADGRVKTFSRGGSDVTGSIVARAVKADVYENWTDVSGFLVADPRIIDTPVAIDTITYRELRELSYMGAGVFHEDAIFPVRREGIPINIRNTNKPEDAGTWIVESTCQKSRYVITGIAGKKGFCSV
;
A
#
# COMPACT_ATOMS: atom_id res chain seq x y z
N ILE A 1 -20.55 -3.40 1.51
CA ILE A 1 -21.84 -4.01 1.10
C ILE A 1 -22.38 -3.33 -0.15
N ILE A 2 -22.64 -2.01 -0.16
CA ILE A 2 -23.27 -1.30 -1.31
C ILE A 2 -22.41 -1.48 -2.58
N MET A 3 -21.10 -1.24 -2.51
CA MET A 3 -20.20 -1.39 -3.66
C MET A 3 -20.16 -2.84 -4.17
N ALA A 4 -20.13 -3.82 -3.29
CA ALA A 4 -20.17 -5.23 -3.67
C ALA A 4 -21.46 -5.58 -4.43
N ALA A 5 -22.60 -5.13 -3.91
CA ALA A 5 -23.87 -5.33 -4.57
C ALA A 5 -23.96 -4.61 -5.94
N TYR A 6 -23.43 -3.38 -6.05
CA TYR A 6 -23.39 -2.63 -7.29
C TYR A 6 -22.52 -3.31 -8.37
N LEU A 7 -21.38 -3.86 -7.97
CA LEU A 7 -20.46 -4.55 -8.88
C LEU A 7 -20.81 -6.01 -9.14
N GLY A 8 -21.73 -6.60 -8.37
CA GLY A 8 -22.00 -8.03 -8.41
C GLY A 8 -20.85 -8.89 -7.89
N TYR A 9 -20.07 -8.38 -6.93
CA TYR A 9 -18.91 -9.05 -6.34
C TYR A 9 -19.24 -9.60 -4.96
N GLU A 10 -18.46 -10.61 -4.53
CA GLU A 10 -18.53 -11.14 -3.17
C GLU A 10 -18.16 -10.05 -2.15
N PHE A 11 -18.91 -9.98 -1.05
CA PHE A 11 -18.57 -9.10 0.08
C PHE A 11 -17.87 -9.91 1.17
N VAL A 12 -16.67 -9.50 1.53
CA VAL A 12 -15.90 -10.11 2.64
C VAL A 12 -15.64 -9.04 3.71
N ASP A 13 -16.22 -9.22 4.88
CA ASP A 13 -16.03 -8.31 6.01
C ASP A 13 -14.62 -8.46 6.61
N SER A 14 -13.88 -7.37 6.69
CA SER A 14 -12.52 -7.35 7.23
C SER A 14 -12.45 -7.83 8.68
N ALA A 15 -13.49 -7.60 9.47
CA ALA A 15 -13.58 -8.13 10.83
C ALA A 15 -13.61 -9.67 10.90
N GLN A 16 -13.97 -10.34 9.82
CA GLN A 16 -13.97 -11.80 9.75
C GLN A 16 -12.63 -12.39 9.31
N VAL A 17 -11.78 -11.61 8.64
CA VAL A 17 -10.59 -12.12 7.96
C VAL A 17 -9.27 -11.49 8.42
N ILE A 18 -9.31 -10.30 9.04
CA ILE A 18 -8.12 -9.62 9.57
C ILE A 18 -8.12 -9.74 11.09
N ARG A 19 -7.02 -10.23 11.64
CA ARG A 19 -6.86 -10.51 13.07
C ARG A 19 -5.83 -9.62 13.73
N PHE A 20 -6.15 -9.22 14.95
CA PHE A 20 -5.24 -8.57 15.89
C PHE A 20 -5.07 -9.49 17.11
N ASP A 21 -3.86 -9.53 17.66
CA ASP A 21 -3.57 -10.26 18.88
C ASP A 21 -4.11 -9.54 20.15
N GLU A 22 -3.90 -10.12 21.33
CA GLU A 22 -4.37 -9.56 22.60
C GLU A 22 -3.74 -8.21 22.93
N ASN A 23 -2.53 -7.92 22.44
CA ASN A 23 -1.84 -6.64 22.62
C ASN A 23 -2.36 -5.59 21.64
N GLY A 24 -3.10 -6.02 20.63
CA GLY A 24 -3.61 -5.20 19.55
C GLY A 24 -2.61 -5.03 18.38
N ASP A 25 -1.62 -5.89 18.29
CA ASP A 25 -0.74 -5.95 17.16
C ASP A 25 -1.35 -6.80 16.03
N PHE A 26 -1.00 -6.48 14.81
CA PHE A 26 -1.51 -7.18 13.64
C PHE A 26 -0.95 -8.61 13.58
N ASP A 27 -1.85 -9.61 13.64
CA ASP A 27 -1.49 -11.02 13.48
C ASP A 27 -1.43 -11.38 11.99
N ALA A 28 -0.25 -11.29 11.43
CA ALA A 28 -0.01 -11.49 10.01
C ALA A 28 -0.19 -12.94 9.56
N GLU A 29 0.17 -13.92 10.38
CA GLU A 29 0.12 -15.34 10.00
C GLU A 29 -1.32 -15.85 10.02
N THR A 30 -2.02 -15.65 11.12
CA THR A 30 -3.45 -16.02 11.23
C THR A 30 -4.28 -15.31 10.16
N THR A 31 -4.05 -14.02 9.93
CA THR A 31 -4.74 -13.24 8.88
C THR A 31 -4.49 -13.82 7.48
N ASN A 32 -3.25 -14.13 7.15
CA ASN A 32 -2.94 -14.70 5.83
C ASN A 32 -3.64 -16.04 5.58
N ASP A 33 -3.66 -16.90 6.57
CA ASP A 33 -4.28 -18.22 6.42
C ASP A 33 -5.79 -18.10 6.26
N ILE A 34 -6.45 -17.27 7.08
CA ILE A 34 -7.89 -17.01 6.97
C ILE A 34 -8.24 -16.38 5.61
N LEU A 35 -7.49 -15.35 5.18
CA LEU A 35 -7.73 -14.70 3.90
C LEU A 35 -7.53 -15.65 2.72
N ARG A 36 -6.47 -16.46 2.74
CA ARG A 36 -6.19 -17.45 1.68
C ARG A 36 -7.33 -18.46 1.56
N GLU A 37 -7.80 -19.00 2.68
CA GLU A 37 -8.93 -19.93 2.71
C GLU A 37 -10.21 -19.25 2.24
N LYS A 38 -10.51 -18.07 2.77
CA LYS A 38 -11.75 -17.33 2.48
C LYS A 38 -11.85 -16.91 1.03
N LEU A 39 -10.74 -16.47 0.42
CA LEU A 39 -10.70 -15.98 -0.96
C LEU A 39 -10.44 -17.09 -1.98
N ALA A 40 -10.16 -18.33 -1.53
CA ALA A 40 -9.95 -19.45 -2.42
C ALA A 40 -11.20 -19.70 -3.29
N GLY A 41 -11.01 -19.64 -4.60
CA GLY A 41 -12.10 -19.85 -5.58
C GLY A 41 -13.01 -18.63 -5.80
N MET A 42 -12.80 -17.51 -5.08
CA MET A 42 -13.49 -16.25 -5.39
C MET A 42 -12.79 -15.56 -6.56
N GLU A 43 -13.54 -15.27 -7.61
CA GLU A 43 -13.02 -14.54 -8.77
C GLU A 43 -12.88 -13.05 -8.46
N ARG A 44 -13.82 -12.50 -7.68
CA ARG A 44 -13.92 -11.08 -7.39
C ARG A 44 -14.52 -10.86 -6.00
N ALA A 45 -13.87 -10.02 -5.21
CA ALA A 45 -14.34 -9.66 -3.88
C ALA A 45 -14.20 -8.16 -3.60
N VAL A 46 -15.07 -7.63 -2.75
CA VAL A 46 -14.96 -6.29 -2.15
C VAL A 46 -14.71 -6.47 -0.66
N ILE A 47 -13.57 -6.00 -0.22
CA ILE A 47 -13.11 -6.08 1.17
C ILE A 47 -12.96 -4.65 1.68
N PRO A 48 -13.72 -4.21 2.70
CA PRO A 48 -13.54 -2.88 3.27
C PRO A 48 -12.19 -2.77 3.96
N GLY A 49 -11.51 -1.62 3.80
CA GLY A 49 -10.21 -1.40 4.39
C GLY A 49 -10.27 -0.88 5.83
N PHE A 50 -9.10 -0.73 6.43
CA PHE A 50 -8.73 0.00 7.65
C PHE A 50 -9.09 -0.63 9.00
N TYR A 51 -9.75 -1.76 9.07
CA TYR A 51 -10.09 -2.45 10.31
C TYR A 51 -9.96 -3.98 10.21
N GLY A 52 -9.96 -4.62 11.34
CA GLY A 52 -10.08 -6.05 11.55
C GLY A 52 -10.73 -6.30 12.90
N ALA A 53 -10.49 -7.44 13.51
CA ALA A 53 -11.02 -7.78 14.82
C ALA A 53 -10.04 -8.59 15.67
N TYR A 54 -10.22 -8.51 16.99
CA TYR A 54 -9.65 -9.45 17.95
C TYR A 54 -10.32 -10.82 17.84
N ALA A 55 -9.76 -11.83 18.50
CA ALA A 55 -10.33 -13.18 18.55
C ALA A 55 -11.74 -13.21 19.16
N ASP A 56 -12.05 -12.29 20.08
CA ASP A 56 -13.36 -12.17 20.72
C ASP A 56 -14.39 -11.40 19.86
N GLY A 57 -14.02 -10.96 18.66
CA GLY A 57 -14.91 -10.26 17.72
C GLY A 57 -14.97 -8.74 17.90
N ARG A 58 -14.29 -8.17 18.91
CA ARG A 58 -14.21 -6.70 19.04
C ARG A 58 -13.44 -6.13 17.85
N VAL A 59 -14.04 -5.14 17.19
CA VAL A 59 -13.42 -4.47 16.05
C VAL A 59 -12.27 -3.56 16.50
N LYS A 60 -11.19 -3.61 15.75
CA LYS A 60 -10.02 -2.73 15.90
C LYS A 60 -9.65 -2.11 14.56
N THR A 61 -9.32 -0.83 14.57
CA THR A 61 -8.82 -0.10 13.40
C THR A 61 -7.29 -0.07 13.41
N PHE A 62 -6.69 -0.01 12.21
CA PHE A 62 -5.29 0.34 12.08
C PHE A 62 -5.07 1.80 12.50
N SER A 63 -3.90 2.10 13.05
CA SER A 63 -3.58 3.42 13.59
C SER A 63 -3.48 4.49 12.50
N ARG A 64 -2.98 4.15 11.32
CA ARG A 64 -2.78 5.04 10.17
C ARG A 64 -2.65 4.25 8.88
N GLY A 65 -3.06 4.85 7.74
CA GLY A 65 -2.91 4.24 6.41
C GLY A 65 -3.63 2.88 6.27
N GLY A 66 -4.64 2.63 7.10
CA GLY A 66 -5.23 1.30 7.25
C GLY A 66 -5.86 0.73 5.98
N SER A 67 -6.33 1.57 5.06
CA SER A 67 -6.83 1.11 3.76
C SER A 67 -5.70 0.56 2.90
N ASP A 68 -4.57 1.28 2.84
CA ASP A 68 -3.38 0.86 2.10
C ASP A 68 -2.78 -0.42 2.69
N VAL A 69 -2.72 -0.48 4.05
CA VAL A 69 -2.28 -1.67 4.78
C VAL A 69 -3.19 -2.86 4.46
N THR A 70 -4.51 -2.67 4.47
CA THR A 70 -5.48 -3.72 4.15
C THR A 70 -5.28 -4.25 2.73
N GLY A 71 -5.12 -3.36 1.74
CA GLY A 71 -4.86 -3.75 0.35
C GLY A 71 -3.58 -4.59 0.22
N SER A 72 -2.53 -4.17 0.89
CA SER A 72 -1.25 -4.89 0.93
C SER A 72 -1.36 -6.27 1.60
N ILE A 73 -2.10 -6.38 2.71
CA ILE A 73 -2.37 -7.66 3.39
C ILE A 73 -3.12 -8.62 2.46
N VAL A 74 -4.19 -8.14 1.80
CA VAL A 74 -4.97 -8.95 0.86
C VAL A 74 -4.12 -9.38 -0.32
N ALA A 75 -3.36 -8.46 -0.94
CA ALA A 75 -2.48 -8.77 -2.04
C ALA A 75 -1.46 -9.88 -1.69
N ARG A 76 -0.88 -9.81 -0.49
CA ARG A 76 0.00 -10.87 0.02
C ARG A 76 -0.72 -12.21 0.17
N ALA A 77 -1.90 -12.22 0.79
CA ALA A 77 -2.62 -13.45 1.08
C ALA A 77 -3.03 -14.22 -0.20
N VAL A 78 -3.41 -13.50 -1.26
CA VAL A 78 -3.78 -14.09 -2.55
C VAL A 78 -2.59 -14.27 -3.48
N LYS A 79 -1.38 -13.86 -3.08
CA LYS A 79 -0.18 -13.84 -3.93
C LYS A 79 -0.42 -13.11 -5.25
N ALA A 80 -0.93 -11.89 -5.15
CA ALA A 80 -1.30 -11.07 -6.30
C ALA A 80 -0.08 -10.82 -7.22
N ASP A 81 -0.33 -10.72 -8.52
CA ASP A 81 0.68 -10.33 -9.50
C ASP A 81 1.07 -8.86 -9.35
N VAL A 82 0.13 -8.03 -8.88
CA VAL A 82 0.31 -6.60 -8.63
C VAL A 82 -0.65 -6.09 -7.57
N TYR A 83 -0.21 -5.12 -6.78
CA TYR A 83 -1.07 -4.33 -5.91
C TYR A 83 -1.21 -2.92 -6.48
N GLU A 84 -2.36 -2.58 -7.05
CA GLU A 84 -2.66 -1.21 -7.46
C GLU A 84 -3.23 -0.42 -6.29
N ASN A 85 -2.57 0.69 -5.95
CA ASN A 85 -3.05 1.65 -4.95
C ASN A 85 -3.56 2.90 -5.65
N TRP A 86 -4.88 3.07 -5.67
CA TRP A 86 -5.55 4.19 -6.29
C TRP A 86 -5.77 5.32 -5.29
N THR A 87 -5.16 6.48 -5.57
CA THR A 87 -5.14 7.67 -4.71
C THR A 87 -5.44 8.94 -5.53
N ASP A 88 -5.25 10.11 -4.97
CA ASP A 88 -5.49 11.42 -5.62
C ASP A 88 -4.26 12.02 -6.32
N VAL A 89 -3.12 11.30 -6.29
CA VAL A 89 -1.88 11.70 -6.95
C VAL A 89 -1.40 10.65 -7.95
N SER A 90 -0.69 11.08 -8.99
CA SER A 90 -0.19 10.21 -10.07
C SER A 90 1.15 9.54 -9.73
N GLY A 91 1.38 9.19 -8.45
CA GLY A 91 2.61 8.56 -7.99
C GLY A 91 3.57 9.53 -7.29
N PHE A 92 4.85 9.18 -7.29
CA PHE A 92 5.89 9.96 -6.63
C PHE A 92 6.53 10.95 -7.60
N LEU A 93 6.90 12.10 -7.06
CA LEU A 93 7.65 13.13 -7.78
C LEU A 93 9.10 13.14 -7.33
N VAL A 94 10.02 13.49 -8.22
CA VAL A 94 11.47 13.56 -7.92
C VAL A 94 11.81 14.59 -6.85
N ALA A 95 10.93 15.57 -6.62
CA ALA A 95 11.09 16.60 -5.59
C ALA A 95 9.72 17.12 -5.13
N ASP A 96 9.70 17.81 -3.99
CA ASP A 96 8.49 18.43 -3.44
C ASP A 96 7.98 19.56 -4.38
N PRO A 97 6.74 19.47 -4.88
CA PRO A 97 6.15 20.49 -5.76
C PRO A 97 5.96 21.86 -5.10
N ARG A 98 6.06 21.92 -3.77
CA ARG A 98 6.06 23.20 -3.01
C ARG A 98 7.41 23.94 -3.09
N ILE A 99 8.46 23.24 -3.53
CA ILE A 99 9.84 23.77 -3.59
C ILE A 99 10.31 23.92 -5.03
N ILE A 100 9.95 22.95 -5.88
CA ILE A 100 10.37 22.91 -7.29
C ILE A 100 9.13 22.99 -8.18
N ASP A 101 9.10 23.96 -9.08
CA ASP A 101 8.05 24.09 -10.07
C ASP A 101 8.10 22.91 -11.05
N THR A 102 6.96 22.24 -11.26
CA THR A 102 6.79 21.14 -12.21
C THR A 102 7.83 20.01 -12.09
N PRO A 103 7.95 19.37 -10.89
CA PRO A 103 8.85 18.25 -10.73
C PRO A 103 8.41 17.07 -11.59
N VAL A 104 9.37 16.31 -12.10
CA VAL A 104 9.11 15.13 -12.93
C VAL A 104 8.58 13.99 -12.07
N ALA A 105 7.66 13.19 -12.62
CA ALA A 105 7.20 11.96 -11.98
C ALA A 105 8.29 10.87 -12.02
N ILE A 106 8.32 10.05 -10.98
CA ILE A 106 9.17 8.86 -10.90
C ILE A 106 8.40 7.70 -11.53
N ASP A 107 8.90 7.13 -12.61
CA ASP A 107 8.26 5.99 -13.26
C ASP A 107 8.39 4.71 -12.42
N THR A 108 9.58 4.43 -11.91
CA THR A 108 9.87 3.23 -11.13
C THR A 108 10.83 3.55 -9.99
N ILE A 109 10.53 3.02 -8.81
CA ILE A 109 11.33 3.16 -7.59
C ILE A 109 11.44 1.82 -6.88
N THR A 110 12.55 1.54 -6.24
CA THR A 110 12.69 0.35 -5.42
C THR A 110 12.10 0.56 -4.02
N TYR A 111 11.70 -0.52 -3.34
CA TYR A 111 11.26 -0.45 -1.95
C TYR A 111 12.29 0.22 -1.02
N ARG A 112 13.58 0.04 -1.32
CA ARG A 112 14.66 0.65 -0.56
C ARG A 112 14.70 2.16 -0.74
N GLU A 113 14.67 2.63 -1.99
CA GLU A 113 14.65 4.07 -2.31
C GLU A 113 13.39 4.75 -1.77
N LEU A 114 12.23 4.10 -1.89
CA LEU A 114 10.98 4.61 -1.34
C LEU A 114 11.09 4.82 0.18
N ARG A 115 11.65 3.86 0.92
CA ARG A 115 11.85 4.00 2.36
C ARG A 115 12.71 5.21 2.70
N GLU A 116 13.82 5.43 1.98
CA GLU A 116 14.68 6.59 2.19
C GLU A 116 13.94 7.92 1.92
N LEU A 117 13.17 7.99 0.85
CA LEU A 117 12.36 9.18 0.52
C LEU A 117 11.25 9.43 1.55
N SER A 118 10.56 8.37 1.99
CA SER A 118 9.49 8.46 3.00
C SER A 118 10.01 8.94 4.35
N TYR A 119 11.17 8.44 4.78
CA TYR A 119 11.83 8.87 6.02
C TYR A 119 12.13 10.37 6.01
N MET A 120 12.48 10.93 4.88
CA MET A 120 12.79 12.34 4.69
C MET A 120 11.54 13.21 4.42
N GLY A 121 10.33 12.64 4.47
CA GLY A 121 9.06 13.39 4.44
C GLY A 121 8.30 13.37 3.11
N ALA A 122 8.68 12.55 2.15
CA ALA A 122 7.90 12.29 0.94
C ALA A 122 6.73 11.33 1.25
N GLY A 123 5.69 11.84 1.90
CA GLY A 123 4.62 11.03 2.50
C GLY A 123 3.45 10.74 1.55
N VAL A 124 3.66 10.11 0.40
CA VAL A 124 2.57 9.70 -0.49
C VAL A 124 1.97 8.35 -0.09
N PHE A 125 2.77 7.46 0.50
CA PHE A 125 2.36 6.11 0.87
C PHE A 125 2.87 5.75 2.27
N HIS A 126 2.05 5.07 3.08
CA HIS A 126 2.45 4.74 4.45
C HIS A 126 3.42 3.55 4.47
N GLU A 127 4.51 3.68 5.23
CA GLU A 127 5.58 2.65 5.28
C GLU A 127 5.04 1.27 5.71
N ASP A 128 4.10 1.22 6.65
CA ASP A 128 3.49 -0.03 7.13
C ASP A 128 2.72 -0.77 6.04
N ALA A 129 2.20 -0.06 5.03
CA ALA A 129 1.49 -0.67 3.92
C ALA A 129 2.41 -1.40 2.93
N ILE A 130 3.71 -1.11 2.97
CA ILE A 130 4.70 -1.75 2.09
C ILE A 130 5.08 -3.15 2.61
N PHE A 131 5.08 -3.32 3.92
CA PHE A 131 5.66 -4.49 4.59
C PHE A 131 5.08 -5.84 4.11
N PRO A 132 3.74 -6.03 4.02
CA PRO A 132 3.19 -7.30 3.60
C PRO A 132 3.59 -7.72 2.18
N VAL A 133 3.48 -6.80 1.22
CA VAL A 133 3.76 -7.09 -0.20
C VAL A 133 5.25 -7.18 -0.53
N ARG A 134 6.09 -6.39 0.16
CA ARG A 134 7.55 -6.44 0.00
C ARG A 134 8.13 -7.82 0.33
N ARG A 135 7.61 -8.46 1.36
CA ARG A 135 8.08 -9.79 1.78
C ARG A 135 7.89 -10.85 0.70
N GLU A 136 6.89 -10.69 -0.13
CA GLU A 136 6.55 -11.59 -1.24
C GLU A 136 7.05 -11.07 -2.61
N GLY A 137 7.71 -9.92 -2.64
CA GLY A 137 8.19 -9.30 -3.89
C GLY A 137 7.08 -8.81 -4.82
N ILE A 138 5.85 -8.61 -4.30
CA ILE A 138 4.70 -8.18 -5.10
C ILE A 138 4.87 -6.71 -5.48
N PRO A 139 4.91 -6.33 -6.76
CA PRO A 139 5.03 -4.93 -7.16
C PRO A 139 3.80 -4.12 -6.77
N ILE A 140 4.01 -2.85 -6.42
CA ILE A 140 2.93 -1.89 -6.18
C ILE A 140 2.91 -0.89 -7.33
N ASN A 141 1.71 -0.54 -7.82
CA ASN A 141 1.54 0.57 -8.75
C ASN A 141 0.65 1.64 -8.11
N ILE A 142 1.20 2.83 -7.90
CA ILE A 142 0.45 3.99 -7.38
C ILE A 142 -0.24 4.69 -8.54
N ARG A 143 -1.58 4.74 -8.52
CA ARG A 143 -2.42 5.25 -9.60
C ARG A 143 -3.30 6.41 -9.14
N ASN A 144 -3.62 7.30 -10.07
CA ASN A 144 -4.47 8.47 -9.79
C ASN A 144 -5.93 8.22 -10.20
N THR A 145 -6.85 8.27 -9.23
CA THR A 145 -8.30 8.14 -9.48
C THR A 145 -8.87 9.26 -10.35
N ASN A 146 -8.25 10.45 -10.30
CA ASN A 146 -8.68 11.63 -11.08
C ASN A 146 -8.05 11.68 -12.47
N LYS A 147 -7.00 10.86 -12.71
CA LYS A 147 -6.28 10.75 -13.99
C LYS A 147 -5.89 9.29 -14.22
N PRO A 148 -6.88 8.43 -14.51
CA PRO A 148 -6.66 6.97 -14.64
C PRO A 148 -5.77 6.60 -15.84
N GLU A 149 -5.57 7.52 -16.79
CA GLU A 149 -4.67 7.37 -17.93
C GLU A 149 -3.19 7.51 -17.56
N ASP A 150 -2.86 8.15 -16.42
CA ASP A 150 -1.48 8.28 -15.97
C ASP A 150 -0.94 6.90 -15.55
N ALA A 151 0.28 6.56 -15.99
CA ALA A 151 0.91 5.28 -15.69
C ALA A 151 1.22 5.11 -14.19
N GLY A 152 1.35 6.22 -13.46
CA GLY A 152 1.68 6.24 -12.04
C GLY A 152 3.14 5.86 -11.77
N THR A 153 3.42 5.51 -10.52
CA THR A 153 4.75 5.05 -10.10
C THR A 153 4.72 3.57 -9.74
N TRP A 154 5.66 2.81 -10.27
CA TRP A 154 5.88 1.41 -9.89
C TRP A 154 6.88 1.32 -8.74
N ILE A 155 6.53 0.56 -7.69
CA ILE A 155 7.40 0.23 -6.58
C ILE A 155 7.74 -1.25 -6.69
N VAL A 156 9.03 -1.57 -6.81
CA VAL A 156 9.53 -2.93 -7.08
C VAL A 156 10.65 -3.30 -6.10
N GLU A 157 10.95 -4.60 -5.99
CA GLU A 157 12.05 -5.07 -5.14
C GLU A 157 13.41 -4.65 -5.70
N SER A 158 13.59 -4.84 -7.01
CA SER A 158 14.80 -4.45 -7.73
C SER A 158 14.46 -4.09 -9.17
N THR A 159 15.28 -3.27 -9.80
CA THR A 159 15.12 -2.93 -11.21
C THR A 159 16.46 -3.02 -11.93
N CYS A 160 16.45 -3.66 -13.10
CA CYS A 160 17.57 -3.63 -14.04
C CYS A 160 17.46 -2.46 -15.02
N GLN A 161 16.36 -1.72 -15.00
CA GLN A 161 16.18 -0.56 -15.85
C GLN A 161 17.11 0.57 -15.37
N LYS A 162 17.97 1.03 -16.26
CA LYS A 162 18.75 2.25 -15.99
C LYS A 162 17.78 3.42 -15.92
N SER A 163 17.74 4.09 -14.78
CA SER A 163 17.01 5.35 -14.65
C SER A 163 17.50 6.33 -15.72
N ARG A 164 16.55 7.07 -16.31
CA ARG A 164 16.89 8.21 -17.19
C ARG A 164 17.65 9.31 -16.44
N TYR A 165 17.53 9.34 -15.13
CA TYR A 165 18.10 10.34 -14.24
C TYR A 165 19.15 9.71 -13.34
N VAL A 166 20.16 10.51 -12.96
CA VAL A 166 21.27 10.08 -12.08
C VAL A 166 20.80 9.86 -10.64
N ILE A 167 19.72 10.52 -10.23
CA ILE A 167 19.10 10.41 -8.91
C ILE A 167 17.62 10.07 -9.05
N THR A 168 17.12 9.24 -8.16
CA THR A 168 15.71 8.83 -8.14
C THR A 168 14.80 9.94 -7.63
N GLY A 169 15.23 10.64 -6.59
CA GLY A 169 14.46 11.73 -5.99
C GLY A 169 15.24 12.46 -4.91
N ILE A 170 14.71 13.62 -4.50
CA ILE A 170 15.26 14.45 -3.43
C ILE A 170 14.14 14.75 -2.45
N ALA A 171 14.30 14.32 -1.21
CA ALA A 171 13.42 14.68 -0.10
C ALA A 171 14.23 15.32 1.01
N GLY A 172 13.65 16.28 1.72
CA GLY A 172 14.34 16.97 2.81
C GLY A 172 13.37 17.50 3.85
N LYS A 173 13.77 17.45 5.11
CA LYS A 173 13.04 18.00 6.25
C LYS A 173 13.95 18.94 7.02
N LYS A 174 13.43 20.11 7.38
CA LYS A 174 14.13 21.09 8.22
C LYS A 174 13.89 20.80 9.72
N GLY A 175 14.73 21.34 10.59
CA GLY A 175 14.53 21.30 12.04
C GLY A 175 15.18 20.11 12.75
N PHE A 176 16.12 19.41 12.11
CA PHE A 176 16.97 18.43 12.79
C PHE A 176 18.09 19.12 13.58
N CYS A 177 18.41 18.59 14.77
CA CYS A 177 19.66 18.85 15.44
C CYS A 177 20.38 17.50 15.65
N SER A 178 21.71 17.52 15.57
CA SER A 178 22.54 16.39 15.94
C SER A 178 22.93 16.55 17.41
N VAL A 179 22.73 15.51 18.22
CA VAL A 179 23.13 15.42 19.62
C VAL A 179 24.30 14.46 19.75
#